data_c230aac4787873f09a0ee3e78057790a
#
_entry.id   c230aac4787873f09a0ee3e78057790a
#
_cell.length_a   1.000
_cell.length_b   1.000
_cell.length_c   1.000
_cell.angle_alpha   90.00
_cell.angle_beta   90.00
_cell.angle_gamma   90.00
#
_symmetry.space_group_name_H-M   'P 1'
#
loop_
_entity.id
_entity.type
_entity.pdbx_description
1 polymer ?
#
loop_
_entity_poly.entity_id
_entity_poly.type
_entity_poly.pdbx_seq_one_letter_code
_entity_poly.pdbx_strand_id
1 'polypeptide(L)'
;MTSENESYPRQSYALEGSDLIAASLLRKVSRGTYIDVGANHPTVQSNTRYFYDRGWSGLAIDGNSTFEKEWLEHRPRDVFVPALVSSEIKDVEFSIYPDSTLSSIDRDSIARYTARYGDQPIRKEIRQTTTLFDLKTRHLQQEEIHLLSVDVEGEDLNCLVGAKLDQWTPGVIIVETKHLSIYHVLENEIVGYLNSVGYRMIAKTPLDAFFVFPAKDYLDWIPKTII
;
A
#
# COMPACT_ATOMS: atom_id res chain seq x y z
N MET A 1 9.10 -24.16 -30.67
CA MET A 1 8.61 -23.62 -29.36
C MET A 1 9.73 -23.79 -28.38
N THR A 2 10.59 -22.82 -28.31
CA THR A 2 11.73 -22.80 -27.38
C THR A 2 11.19 -22.26 -26.05
N SER A 3 11.11 -23.11 -25.04
CA SER A 3 10.95 -22.69 -23.67
C SER A 3 12.19 -21.89 -23.29
N GLU A 4 12.10 -20.58 -23.38
CA GLU A 4 13.07 -19.74 -22.68
C GLU A 4 12.94 -20.07 -21.21
N ASN A 5 13.94 -20.73 -20.67
CA ASN A 5 14.17 -20.88 -19.25
C ASN A 5 14.27 -19.46 -18.68
N GLU A 6 13.14 -18.90 -18.21
CA GLU A 6 13.20 -17.73 -17.35
C GLU A 6 13.95 -18.14 -16.09
N SER A 7 15.23 -17.77 -16.06
CA SER A 7 16.05 -18.01 -14.89
C SER A 7 15.53 -17.15 -13.74
N TYR A 8 15.05 -17.75 -12.70
CA TYR A 8 14.94 -17.10 -11.41
C TYR A 8 16.37 -16.87 -10.89
N PRO A 9 16.74 -15.63 -10.50
CA PRO A 9 16.16 -14.91 -9.38
C PRO A 9 15.49 -13.59 -9.78
N ARG A 10 14.33 -13.31 -9.24
CA ARG A 10 13.72 -11.98 -9.28
C ARG A 10 14.20 -11.20 -8.07
N GLN A 11 14.65 -9.97 -8.29
CA GLN A 11 15.00 -9.07 -7.20
C GLN A 11 13.73 -8.45 -6.62
N SER A 12 13.54 -8.55 -5.31
CA SER A 12 12.51 -7.82 -4.56
C SER A 12 13.07 -6.51 -4.04
N TYR A 13 12.24 -5.49 -3.99
CA TYR A 13 12.50 -4.20 -3.34
C TYR A 13 11.70 -4.06 -2.04
N ALA A 14 10.65 -4.86 -1.87
CA ALA A 14 9.79 -4.85 -0.68
C ALA A 14 10.38 -5.72 0.43
N LEU A 15 9.96 -5.45 1.66
CA LEU A 15 10.14 -6.39 2.75
C LEU A 15 9.38 -7.69 2.44
N GLU A 16 9.96 -8.82 2.81
CA GLU A 16 9.35 -10.15 2.68
C GLU A 16 8.89 -10.56 1.27
N GLY A 17 9.28 -9.80 0.23
CA GLY A 17 8.94 -10.11 -1.16
C GLY A 17 7.49 -9.77 -1.55
N SER A 18 6.86 -8.85 -0.87
CA SER A 18 5.46 -8.46 -1.13
C SER A 18 5.24 -7.97 -2.56
N ASP A 19 6.20 -7.25 -3.15
CA ASP A 19 6.18 -6.83 -4.54
C ASP A 19 6.17 -8.03 -5.52
N LEU A 20 6.87 -9.12 -5.22
CA LEU A 20 6.90 -10.32 -6.06
C LEU A 20 5.60 -11.14 -5.97
N ILE A 21 4.97 -11.18 -4.80
CA ILE A 21 3.64 -11.81 -4.65
C ILE A 21 2.62 -11.03 -5.48
N ALA A 22 2.58 -9.69 -5.34
CA ALA A 22 1.69 -8.85 -6.13
C ALA A 22 1.97 -8.96 -7.64
N ALA A 23 3.26 -9.03 -8.06
CA ALA A 23 3.64 -9.22 -9.45
C ALA A 23 3.17 -10.59 -10.01
N SER A 24 3.18 -11.62 -9.18
CA SER A 24 2.61 -12.91 -9.56
C SER A 24 1.10 -12.83 -9.78
N LEU A 25 0.38 -12.10 -8.94
CA LEU A 25 -1.06 -11.87 -9.09
C LEU A 25 -1.36 -11.05 -10.36
N LEU A 26 -0.57 -10.05 -10.64
CA LEU A 26 -0.74 -9.11 -11.78
C LEU A 26 0.02 -9.52 -13.05
N ARG A 27 0.43 -10.79 -13.17
CA ARG A 27 1.29 -11.28 -14.26
C ARG A 27 0.72 -11.10 -15.69
N LYS A 28 -0.59 -10.91 -15.82
CA LYS A 28 -1.26 -10.63 -17.10
C LYS A 28 -1.29 -9.14 -17.46
N VAL A 29 -0.90 -8.26 -16.55
CA VAL A 29 -0.87 -6.82 -16.76
C VAL A 29 0.55 -6.39 -17.11
N SER A 30 0.79 -6.11 -18.37
CA SER A 30 2.14 -5.72 -18.86
C SER A 30 2.53 -4.30 -18.44
N ARG A 31 1.56 -3.38 -18.40
CA ARG A 31 1.69 -2.01 -17.91
C ARG A 31 0.43 -1.67 -17.13
N GLY A 32 0.59 -1.13 -15.96
CA GLY A 32 -0.52 -0.80 -15.08
C GLY A 32 -0.25 0.46 -14.27
N THR A 33 -1.23 0.79 -13.45
CA THR A 33 -1.19 1.93 -12.55
C THR A 33 -1.31 1.44 -11.11
N TYR A 34 -0.56 2.04 -10.22
CA TYR A 34 -0.64 1.76 -8.79
C TYR A 34 -0.88 3.02 -7.97
N ILE A 35 -1.34 2.79 -6.74
CA ILE A 35 -1.31 3.77 -5.65
C ILE A 35 -0.53 3.14 -4.49
N ASP A 36 0.38 3.91 -3.91
CA ASP A 36 1.24 3.52 -2.80
C ASP A 36 1.04 4.52 -1.66
N VAL A 37 0.39 4.11 -0.58
CA VAL A 37 0.05 4.94 0.58
C VAL A 37 0.92 4.52 1.76
N GLY A 38 1.65 5.47 2.34
CA GLY A 38 2.78 5.21 3.22
C GLY A 38 4.02 4.83 2.40
N ALA A 39 4.18 5.48 1.24
CA ALA A 39 5.13 5.09 0.20
C ALA A 39 6.61 5.23 0.61
N ASN A 40 6.91 6.02 1.65
CA ASN A 40 8.24 6.24 2.21
C ASN A 40 9.31 6.47 1.12
N HIS A 41 10.41 5.76 1.16
CA HIS A 41 11.52 5.91 0.24
C HIS A 41 11.22 5.28 -1.14
N PRO A 42 11.54 5.96 -2.28
CA PRO A 42 11.15 5.49 -3.62
C PRO A 42 11.76 4.16 -4.05
N THR A 43 12.85 3.71 -3.40
CA THR A 43 13.62 2.54 -3.84
C THR A 43 13.91 1.51 -2.75
N VAL A 44 13.84 1.88 -1.49
CA VAL A 44 14.15 1.00 -0.35
C VAL A 44 12.84 0.59 0.31
N GLN A 45 12.65 -0.70 0.54
CA GLN A 45 11.45 -1.28 1.16
C GLN A 45 10.15 -0.90 0.43
N SER A 46 10.21 -0.76 -0.91
CA SER A 46 9.09 -0.26 -1.71
C SER A 46 8.28 -1.40 -2.34
N ASN A 47 7.00 -1.46 -2.05
CA ASN A 47 6.07 -2.42 -2.64
C ASN A 47 5.81 -2.16 -4.14
N THR A 48 6.12 -0.95 -4.64
CA THR A 48 5.79 -0.53 -6.00
C THR A 48 7.01 -0.32 -6.90
N ARG A 49 8.24 -0.32 -6.37
CA ARG A 49 9.46 -0.15 -7.17
C ARG A 49 9.61 -1.22 -8.25
N TYR A 50 9.33 -2.47 -7.95
CA TYR A 50 9.36 -3.57 -8.90
C TYR A 50 8.50 -3.30 -10.16
N PHE A 51 7.33 -2.73 -9.98
CA PHE A 51 6.40 -2.36 -11.05
C PHE A 51 6.90 -1.14 -11.82
N TYR A 52 7.41 -0.12 -11.11
CA TYR A 52 8.01 1.05 -11.74
C TYR A 52 9.11 0.68 -12.72
N ASP A 53 10.05 -0.20 -12.35
CA ASP A 53 11.14 -0.64 -13.20
C ASP A 53 10.66 -1.38 -14.45
N ARG A 54 9.40 -1.85 -14.46
CA ARG A 54 8.73 -2.50 -15.59
C ARG A 54 7.80 -1.58 -16.37
N GLY A 55 7.95 -0.28 -16.20
CA GLY A 55 7.26 0.73 -16.98
C GLY A 55 5.86 1.11 -16.47
N TRP A 56 5.49 0.67 -15.26
CA TRP A 56 4.31 1.16 -14.57
C TRP A 56 4.54 2.57 -14.02
N SER A 57 3.49 3.27 -13.66
CA SER A 57 3.53 4.54 -12.96
C SER A 57 2.30 4.67 -12.06
N GLY A 58 2.35 5.61 -11.13
CA GLY A 58 1.23 5.78 -10.22
C GLY A 58 1.34 7.00 -9.31
N LEU A 59 0.59 6.91 -8.23
CA LEU A 59 0.50 7.90 -7.18
C LEU A 59 1.17 7.34 -5.92
N ALA A 60 2.20 8.03 -5.45
CA ALA A 60 2.85 7.75 -4.18
C ALA A 60 2.46 8.82 -3.15
N ILE A 61 2.03 8.40 -1.98
CA ILE A 61 1.52 9.27 -0.93
C ILE A 61 2.28 8.97 0.37
N ASP A 62 2.82 9.99 0.99
CA ASP A 62 3.47 9.86 2.31
C ASP A 62 3.27 11.11 3.14
N GLY A 63 3.14 10.96 4.46
CA GLY A 63 3.08 12.10 5.38
C GLY A 63 4.38 12.90 5.44
N ASN A 64 5.51 12.28 5.18
CA ASN A 64 6.82 12.90 5.25
C ASN A 64 7.24 13.55 3.92
N SER A 65 7.08 14.88 3.83
CA SER A 65 7.43 15.64 2.63
C SER A 65 8.94 15.66 2.30
N THR A 66 9.81 15.18 3.19
CA THR A 66 11.26 15.17 2.91
C THR A 66 11.63 14.21 1.78
N PHE A 67 10.80 13.25 1.47
CA PHE A 67 10.99 12.31 0.36
C PHE A 67 10.70 12.88 -1.02
N GLU A 68 10.06 14.04 -1.14
CA GLU A 68 9.62 14.60 -2.42
C GLU A 68 10.77 14.71 -3.44
N LYS A 69 11.95 15.20 -3.00
CA LYS A 69 13.13 15.29 -3.86
C LYS A 69 13.59 13.92 -4.37
N GLU A 70 13.65 12.93 -3.50
CA GLU A 70 14.09 11.58 -3.83
C GLU A 70 13.11 10.90 -4.79
N TRP A 71 11.81 11.09 -4.58
CA TRP A 71 10.77 10.60 -5.50
C TRP A 71 10.92 11.23 -6.88
N LEU A 72 11.10 12.54 -6.98
CA LEU A 72 11.31 13.24 -8.26
C LEU A 72 12.57 12.76 -8.98
N GLU A 73 13.64 12.49 -8.25
CA GLU A 73 14.91 12.03 -8.82
C GLU A 73 14.86 10.56 -9.28
N HIS A 74 14.32 9.67 -8.46
CA HIS A 74 14.38 8.23 -8.71
C HIS A 74 13.15 7.67 -9.42
N ARG A 75 12.00 8.35 -9.33
CA ARG A 75 10.72 7.91 -9.91
C ARG A 75 9.95 9.04 -10.60
N PRO A 76 10.55 9.74 -11.59
CA PRO A 76 9.95 10.92 -12.24
C PRO A 76 8.65 10.63 -13.03
N ARG A 77 8.27 9.36 -13.25
CA ARG A 77 6.98 9.02 -13.87
C ARG A 77 5.84 8.96 -12.85
N ASP A 78 6.16 8.94 -11.56
CA ASP A 78 5.16 8.92 -10.50
C ASP A 78 4.81 10.34 -10.04
N VAL A 79 3.61 10.47 -9.52
CA VAL A 79 3.19 11.65 -8.79
C VAL A 79 3.38 11.39 -7.31
N PHE A 80 4.26 12.13 -6.66
CA PHE A 80 4.41 12.09 -5.20
C PHE A 80 3.58 13.19 -4.56
N VAL A 81 2.79 12.83 -3.54
CA VAL A 81 1.93 13.79 -2.80
C VAL A 81 2.21 13.68 -1.31
N PRO A 82 2.75 14.76 -0.68
CA PRO A 82 2.98 14.79 0.76
C PRO A 82 1.65 15.01 1.51
N ALA A 83 0.95 13.94 1.86
CA ALA A 83 -0.35 13.99 2.52
C ALA A 83 -0.50 12.90 3.61
N LEU A 84 -1.32 13.21 4.61
CA LEU A 84 -1.80 12.25 5.59
C LEU A 84 -3.18 11.75 5.14
N VAL A 85 -3.34 10.43 5.06
CA VAL A 85 -4.57 9.79 4.57
C VAL A 85 -5.33 9.17 5.73
N SER A 86 -6.65 9.39 5.77
CA SER A 86 -7.56 8.80 6.75
C SER A 86 -8.96 8.65 6.15
N SER A 87 -9.94 8.24 6.94
CA SER A 87 -11.34 8.07 6.51
C SER A 87 -12.07 9.38 6.22
N GLU A 88 -11.60 10.50 6.78
CA GLU A 88 -12.22 11.82 6.69
C GLU A 88 -11.16 12.93 6.78
N ILE A 89 -11.57 14.16 6.45
CA ILE A 89 -10.74 15.36 6.58
C ILE A 89 -10.85 15.86 8.01
N LYS A 90 -9.75 15.82 8.76
CA LYS A 90 -9.67 16.30 10.15
C LYS A 90 -8.26 16.76 10.50
N ASP A 91 -8.13 17.63 11.50
CA ASP A 91 -6.83 17.98 12.04
C ASP A 91 -6.32 16.87 12.98
N VAL A 92 -5.07 16.46 12.79
CA VAL A 92 -4.41 15.41 13.56
C VAL A 92 -3.01 15.84 13.97
N GLU A 93 -2.49 15.27 15.07
CA GLU A 93 -1.08 15.40 15.44
C GLU A 93 -0.28 14.31 14.72
N PHE A 94 0.59 14.71 13.79
CA PHE A 94 1.51 13.81 13.12
C PHE A 94 2.84 13.77 13.87
N SER A 95 3.23 12.59 14.33
CA SER A 95 4.48 12.32 15.02
C SER A 95 5.52 11.79 14.05
N ILE A 96 6.62 12.52 13.87
CA ILE A 96 7.72 12.17 12.97
C ILE A 96 8.87 11.61 13.79
N TYR A 97 9.35 10.43 13.42
CA TYR A 97 10.46 9.73 14.06
C TYR A 97 11.74 9.81 13.23
N PRO A 98 12.93 9.59 13.85
CA PRO A 98 14.19 9.45 13.10
C PRO A 98 14.13 8.34 12.06
N ASP A 99 13.55 7.20 12.43
CA ASP A 99 13.13 6.16 11.50
C ASP A 99 11.76 6.54 10.93
N SER A 100 11.74 6.96 9.68
CA SER A 100 10.53 7.45 9.01
C SER A 100 9.43 6.39 8.92
N THR A 101 9.78 5.10 8.95
CA THR A 101 8.82 3.99 8.92
C THR A 101 7.95 3.91 10.18
N LEU A 102 8.34 4.60 11.26
CA LEU A 102 7.57 4.67 12.51
C LEU A 102 6.72 5.94 12.62
N SER A 103 6.72 6.80 11.60
CA SER A 103 5.98 8.07 11.65
C SER A 103 4.49 7.81 11.48
N SER A 104 3.67 8.30 12.43
CA SER A 104 2.26 7.95 12.49
C SER A 104 1.40 9.09 13.07
N ILE A 105 0.10 9.03 12.79
CA ILE A 105 -0.95 9.80 13.47
C ILE A 105 -1.72 8.95 14.49
N ASP A 106 -1.53 7.62 14.46
CA ASP A 106 -2.18 6.69 15.37
C ASP A 106 -1.50 6.68 16.74
N ARG A 107 -2.25 7.04 17.79
CA ARG A 107 -1.74 7.16 19.16
C ARG A 107 -1.28 5.83 19.74
N ASP A 108 -1.93 4.74 19.39
CA ASP A 108 -1.60 3.41 19.90
C ASP A 108 -0.30 2.90 19.26
N SER A 109 -0.09 3.15 17.98
CA SER A 109 1.17 2.88 17.29
C SER A 109 2.30 3.69 17.90
N ILE A 110 2.13 4.99 18.09
CA ILE A 110 3.09 5.89 18.73
C ILE A 110 3.47 5.37 20.14
N ALA A 111 2.49 4.96 20.95
CA ALA A 111 2.72 4.44 22.28
C ALA A 111 3.50 3.12 22.25
N ARG A 112 3.16 2.21 21.32
CA ARG A 112 3.87 0.94 21.12
C ARG A 112 5.32 1.15 20.69
N TYR A 113 5.60 2.08 19.77
CA TYR A 113 6.95 2.38 19.29
C TYR A 113 7.82 2.96 20.40
N THR A 114 7.28 3.94 21.14
CA THR A 114 7.97 4.50 22.30
C THR A 114 8.30 3.43 23.34
N ALA A 115 7.37 2.53 23.63
CA ALA A 115 7.59 1.45 24.61
C ALA A 115 8.60 0.40 24.11
N ARG A 116 8.61 0.09 22.81
CA ARG A 116 9.44 -0.98 22.25
C ARG A 116 10.86 -0.54 21.94
N TYR A 117 11.03 0.65 21.38
CA TYR A 117 12.32 1.13 20.89
C TYR A 117 12.94 2.22 21.78
N GLY A 118 12.17 2.80 22.71
CA GLY A 118 12.62 3.93 23.53
C GLY A 118 12.71 5.24 22.78
N ASP A 119 12.41 5.24 21.48
CA ASP A 119 12.50 6.41 20.63
C ASP A 119 11.36 7.39 20.90
N GLN A 120 11.69 8.67 20.82
CA GLN A 120 10.71 9.75 20.88
C GLN A 120 10.59 10.39 19.49
N PRO A 121 9.41 10.90 19.13
CA PRO A 121 9.29 11.66 17.89
C PRO A 121 10.20 12.89 17.95
N ILE A 122 10.94 13.11 16.85
CA ILE A 122 11.83 14.28 16.72
C ILE A 122 11.03 15.54 16.42
N ARG A 123 9.79 15.39 15.93
CA ARG A 123 8.90 16.50 15.59
C ARG A 123 7.45 16.05 15.66
N LYS A 124 6.59 16.97 16.08
CA LYS A 124 5.14 16.81 16.07
C LYS A 124 4.51 18.00 15.36
N GLU A 125 3.57 17.74 14.49
CA GLU A 125 2.90 18.77 13.69
C GLU A 125 1.39 18.55 13.69
N ILE A 126 0.62 19.63 13.79
CA ILE A 126 -0.80 19.56 13.49
C ILE A 126 -0.96 19.70 11.98
N ARG A 127 -1.54 18.68 11.36
CA ARG A 127 -1.80 18.64 9.92
C ARG A 127 -3.20 18.13 9.64
N GLN A 128 -3.75 18.54 8.50
CA GLN A 128 -5.05 18.07 8.05
C GLN A 128 -4.87 16.78 7.24
N THR A 129 -5.72 15.79 7.53
CA THR A 129 -5.83 14.58 6.73
C THR A 129 -6.64 14.84 5.45
N THR A 130 -6.53 13.94 4.49
CA THR A 130 -7.39 13.86 3.31
C THR A 130 -7.85 12.43 3.11
N THR A 131 -8.78 12.18 2.18
CA THR A 131 -9.19 10.82 1.86
C THR A 131 -8.43 10.29 0.65
N LEU A 132 -8.25 8.97 0.59
CA LEU A 132 -7.63 8.34 -0.58
C LEU A 132 -8.49 8.53 -1.84
N PHE A 133 -9.81 8.57 -1.68
CA PHE A 133 -10.73 8.84 -2.77
C PHE A 133 -10.52 10.22 -3.40
N ASP A 134 -10.31 11.26 -2.57
CA ASP A 134 -10.05 12.61 -3.06
C ASP A 134 -8.72 12.71 -3.80
N LEU A 135 -7.67 12.08 -3.28
CA LEU A 135 -6.36 12.05 -3.93
C LEU A 135 -6.39 11.27 -5.25
N LYS A 136 -7.01 10.08 -5.28
CA LYS A 136 -7.21 9.30 -6.51
C LYS A 136 -7.99 10.11 -7.55
N THR A 137 -9.08 10.75 -7.15
CA THR A 137 -9.92 11.56 -8.06
C THR A 137 -9.17 12.76 -8.62
N ARG A 138 -8.30 13.38 -7.83
CA ARG A 138 -7.53 14.56 -8.24
C ARG A 138 -6.39 14.21 -9.20
N HIS A 139 -5.69 13.11 -8.96
CA HIS A 139 -4.44 12.78 -9.65
C HIS A 139 -4.57 11.67 -10.69
N LEU A 140 -5.54 10.76 -10.55
CA LEU A 140 -5.72 9.57 -11.39
C LEU A 140 -7.20 9.36 -11.75
N GLN A 141 -7.85 10.41 -12.30
CA GLN A 141 -9.32 10.46 -12.47
C GLN A 141 -9.92 9.26 -13.20
N GLN A 142 -9.34 8.89 -14.35
CA GLN A 142 -9.88 7.86 -15.24
C GLN A 142 -8.98 6.61 -15.31
N GLU A 143 -7.92 6.58 -14.52
CA GLU A 143 -6.99 5.47 -14.53
C GLU A 143 -7.61 4.25 -13.84
N GLU A 144 -7.50 3.09 -14.48
CA GLU A 144 -7.72 1.82 -13.78
C GLU A 144 -6.55 1.58 -12.83
N ILE A 145 -6.85 1.33 -11.57
CA ILE A 145 -5.83 1.03 -10.56
C ILE A 145 -5.71 -0.49 -10.45
N HIS A 146 -4.53 -1.00 -10.78
CA HIS A 146 -4.23 -2.42 -10.76
C HIS A 146 -3.71 -2.88 -9.40
N LEU A 147 -2.92 -2.01 -8.72
CA LEU A 147 -2.34 -2.28 -7.41
C LEU A 147 -2.58 -1.09 -6.47
N LEU A 148 -3.08 -1.38 -5.29
CA LEU A 148 -3.11 -0.47 -4.14
C LEU A 148 -2.25 -1.07 -3.03
N SER A 149 -1.25 -0.34 -2.57
CA SER A 149 -0.44 -0.64 -1.38
C SER A 149 -0.81 0.34 -0.27
N VAL A 150 -1.07 -0.17 0.94
CA VAL A 150 -1.42 0.63 2.13
C VAL A 150 -0.57 0.16 3.30
N ASP A 151 0.25 1.06 3.83
CA ASP A 151 1.07 0.87 5.02
C ASP A 151 1.25 2.23 5.72
N VAL A 152 0.29 2.59 6.57
CA VAL A 152 0.20 3.92 7.21
C VAL A 152 0.25 3.85 8.73
N GLU A 153 0.90 2.79 9.22
CA GLU A 153 1.31 2.65 10.62
C GLU A 153 0.14 2.87 11.62
N GLY A 154 -0.97 2.12 11.39
CA GLY A 154 -2.13 2.07 12.26
C GLY A 154 -3.38 2.76 11.72
N GLU A 155 -3.26 3.56 10.65
CA GLU A 155 -4.41 4.19 9.97
C GLU A 155 -4.91 3.38 8.75
N ASP A 156 -4.44 2.15 8.56
CA ASP A 156 -4.69 1.34 7.38
C ASP A 156 -6.18 1.12 7.11
N LEU A 157 -6.95 0.76 8.13
CA LEU A 157 -8.40 0.61 8.00
C LEU A 157 -9.07 1.94 7.64
N ASN A 158 -8.70 3.04 8.31
CA ASN A 158 -9.26 4.35 8.03
C ASN A 158 -8.91 4.83 6.62
N CYS A 159 -7.69 4.56 6.15
CA CYS A 159 -7.28 4.82 4.78
C CYS A 159 -8.17 4.07 3.77
N LEU A 160 -8.39 2.77 3.98
CA LEU A 160 -9.23 1.93 3.12
C LEU A 160 -10.70 2.37 3.14
N VAL A 161 -11.25 2.75 4.29
CA VAL A 161 -12.61 3.30 4.42
C VAL A 161 -12.72 4.61 3.63
N GLY A 162 -11.75 5.52 3.78
CA GLY A 162 -11.67 6.78 3.03
C GLY A 162 -11.44 6.61 1.53
N ALA A 163 -11.03 5.43 1.09
CA ALA A 163 -10.85 5.11 -0.31
C ALA A 163 -12.16 4.96 -1.08
N LYS A 164 -13.27 4.63 -0.45
CA LYS A 164 -14.58 4.34 -1.10
C LYS A 164 -14.43 3.28 -2.20
N LEU A 165 -13.92 2.12 -1.81
CA LEU A 165 -13.58 1.03 -2.75
C LEU A 165 -14.78 0.44 -3.52
N ASP A 166 -16.00 0.79 -3.14
CA ASP A 166 -17.23 0.51 -3.87
C ASP A 166 -17.39 1.35 -5.15
N GLN A 167 -16.68 2.50 -5.24
CA GLN A 167 -16.73 3.41 -6.40
C GLN A 167 -15.59 3.18 -7.38
N TRP A 168 -14.49 2.59 -6.95
CA TRP A 168 -13.38 2.19 -7.78
C TRP A 168 -12.70 0.98 -7.14
N THR A 169 -12.35 -0.01 -7.93
CA THR A 169 -11.90 -1.31 -7.45
C THR A 169 -10.49 -1.61 -7.94
N PRO A 170 -9.43 -1.34 -7.15
CA PRO A 170 -8.10 -1.87 -7.46
C PRO A 170 -8.15 -3.38 -7.65
N GLY A 171 -7.35 -3.91 -8.58
CA GLY A 171 -7.32 -5.35 -8.83
C GLY A 171 -6.72 -6.14 -7.68
N VAL A 172 -5.61 -5.64 -7.15
CA VAL A 172 -4.88 -6.21 -6.01
C VAL A 172 -4.69 -5.14 -4.95
N ILE A 173 -4.88 -5.51 -3.68
CA ILE A 173 -4.55 -4.68 -2.52
C ILE A 173 -3.50 -5.41 -1.70
N ILE A 174 -2.42 -4.72 -1.35
CA ILE A 174 -1.47 -5.07 -0.29
C ILE A 174 -1.81 -4.18 0.90
N VAL A 175 -2.00 -4.75 2.07
CA VAL A 175 -2.22 -3.94 3.28
C VAL A 175 -1.48 -4.55 4.46
N GLU A 176 -0.89 -3.67 5.27
CA GLU A 176 -0.21 -4.10 6.46
C GLU A 176 -1.17 -4.74 7.48
N THR A 177 -0.79 -5.91 7.99
CA THR A 177 -1.51 -6.65 9.03
C THR A 177 -0.51 -7.24 10.03
N LYS A 178 0.45 -6.40 10.48
CA LYS A 178 1.56 -6.78 11.38
C LYS A 178 1.13 -7.72 12.48
N HIS A 179 2.01 -8.67 12.77
CA HIS A 179 1.97 -9.53 13.96
C HIS A 179 0.73 -10.41 14.09
N LEU A 180 -0.14 -10.47 13.07
CA LEU A 180 -1.25 -11.40 13.05
C LEU A 180 -0.81 -12.74 12.45
N SER A 181 -1.07 -13.83 13.16
CA SER A 181 -0.91 -15.16 12.58
C SER A 181 -1.93 -15.37 11.46
N ILE A 182 -1.66 -16.35 10.60
CA ILE A 182 -2.60 -16.76 9.54
C ILE A 182 -3.98 -17.17 10.09
N TYR A 183 -4.05 -17.59 11.34
CA TYR A 183 -5.31 -17.97 12.00
C TYR A 183 -6.08 -16.74 12.51
N HIS A 184 -5.40 -15.74 13.02
CA HIS A 184 -6.03 -14.53 13.60
C HIS A 184 -6.29 -13.44 12.58
N VAL A 185 -5.61 -13.46 11.43
CA VAL A 185 -5.80 -12.42 10.40
C VAL A 185 -7.22 -12.40 9.87
N LEU A 186 -7.90 -13.55 9.83
CA LEU A 186 -9.29 -13.65 9.33
C LEU A 186 -10.31 -12.93 10.24
N GLU A 187 -9.97 -12.70 11.49
CA GLU A 187 -10.79 -11.97 12.48
C GLU A 187 -10.47 -10.47 12.50
N ASN A 188 -9.49 -10.03 11.71
CA ASN A 188 -9.06 -8.64 11.65
C ASN A 188 -10.10 -7.77 10.95
N GLU A 189 -10.30 -6.55 11.45
CA GLU A 189 -11.27 -5.58 10.93
C GLU A 189 -11.01 -5.21 9.47
N ILE A 190 -9.74 -5.11 9.06
CA ILE A 190 -9.35 -4.86 7.66
C ILE A 190 -9.87 -5.98 6.75
N VAL A 191 -9.71 -7.23 7.16
CA VAL A 191 -10.22 -8.40 6.40
C VAL A 191 -11.73 -8.36 6.32
N GLY A 192 -12.40 -8.09 7.45
CA GLY A 192 -13.86 -7.93 7.51
C GLY A 192 -14.36 -6.85 6.55
N TYR A 193 -13.73 -5.68 6.59
CA TYR A 193 -14.06 -4.56 5.71
C TYR A 193 -13.85 -4.91 4.22
N LEU A 194 -12.67 -5.39 3.85
CA LEU A 194 -12.35 -5.72 2.46
C LEU A 194 -13.26 -6.83 1.91
N ASN A 195 -13.59 -7.84 2.73
CA ASN A 195 -14.58 -8.85 2.34
C ASN A 195 -15.97 -8.26 2.09
N SER A 196 -16.39 -7.29 2.90
CA SER A 196 -17.70 -6.63 2.77
C SER A 196 -17.85 -5.83 1.48
N VAL A 197 -16.73 -5.32 0.94
CA VAL A 197 -16.67 -4.56 -0.33
C VAL A 197 -16.23 -5.42 -1.52
N GLY A 198 -16.25 -6.74 -1.38
CA GLY A 198 -16.10 -7.69 -2.50
C GLY A 198 -14.69 -8.24 -2.73
N TYR A 199 -13.70 -7.86 -1.93
CA TYR A 199 -12.36 -8.44 -2.02
C TYR A 199 -12.26 -9.80 -1.33
N ARG A 200 -11.24 -10.57 -1.70
CA ARG A 200 -10.91 -11.84 -1.06
C ARG A 200 -9.43 -11.89 -0.75
N MET A 201 -9.11 -12.26 0.48
CA MET A 201 -7.72 -12.48 0.88
C MET A 201 -7.18 -13.75 0.19
N ILE A 202 -6.00 -13.64 -0.44
CA ILE A 202 -5.40 -14.73 -1.21
C ILE A 202 -4.03 -15.15 -0.69
N ALA A 203 -3.32 -14.26 -0.03
CA ALA A 203 -2.01 -14.54 0.54
C ALA A 203 -1.74 -13.68 1.78
N LYS A 204 -0.76 -14.09 2.57
CA LYS A 204 -0.25 -13.34 3.71
C LYS A 204 1.24 -13.62 3.90
N THR A 205 2.01 -12.57 4.16
CA THR A 205 3.36 -12.63 4.74
C THR A 205 3.30 -12.31 6.24
N PRO A 206 4.37 -12.38 7.01
CA PRO A 206 4.38 -11.90 8.40
C PRO A 206 3.89 -10.44 8.57
N LEU A 207 4.12 -9.57 7.59
CA LEU A 207 3.73 -8.17 7.65
C LEU A 207 2.43 -7.88 6.90
N ASP A 208 2.29 -8.35 5.65
CA ASP A 208 1.26 -7.93 4.70
C ASP A 208 0.21 -8.99 4.42
N ALA A 209 -1.03 -8.57 4.19
CA ALA A 209 -2.07 -9.39 3.58
C ALA A 209 -2.39 -8.92 2.16
N PHE A 210 -2.70 -9.87 1.28
CA PHE A 210 -2.96 -9.63 -0.13
C PHE A 210 -4.41 -9.97 -0.45
N PHE A 211 -5.08 -9.02 -1.08
CA PHE A 211 -6.47 -9.15 -1.47
C PHE A 211 -6.61 -8.97 -2.98
N VAL A 212 -7.57 -9.66 -3.56
CA VAL A 212 -7.94 -9.53 -4.98
C VAL A 212 -9.40 -9.17 -5.11
N PHE A 213 -9.73 -8.41 -6.16
CA PHE A 213 -11.11 -8.20 -6.59
C PHE A 213 -11.44 -9.20 -7.71
N PRO A 214 -12.23 -10.27 -7.44
CA PRO A 214 -12.35 -11.42 -8.34
C PRO A 214 -12.97 -11.12 -9.71
N ALA A 215 -13.67 -9.99 -9.85
CA ALA A 215 -14.33 -9.60 -11.10
C ALA A 215 -13.39 -8.97 -12.14
N LYS A 216 -12.10 -8.80 -11.84
CA LYS A 216 -11.13 -8.28 -12.80
C LYS A 216 -10.70 -9.35 -13.79
N ASP A 217 -10.83 -9.09 -15.09
CA ASP A 217 -10.53 -10.04 -16.16
C ASP A 217 -9.07 -10.53 -16.16
N TYR A 218 -8.12 -9.68 -15.78
CA TYR A 218 -6.71 -10.07 -15.69
C TYR A 218 -6.39 -10.95 -14.47
N LEU A 219 -7.38 -11.19 -13.59
CA LEU A 219 -7.31 -12.13 -12.45
C LEU A 219 -8.08 -13.43 -12.71
N ASP A 220 -8.62 -13.66 -13.91
CA ASP A 220 -9.42 -14.84 -14.30
C ASP A 220 -8.67 -16.18 -14.19
N TRP A 221 -7.33 -16.12 -14.12
CA TRP A 221 -6.47 -17.28 -13.92
C TRP A 221 -6.48 -17.82 -12.46
N ILE A 222 -6.97 -17.02 -11.50
CA ILE A 222 -7.12 -17.45 -10.12
C ILE A 222 -8.37 -18.34 -10.04
N PRO A 223 -8.25 -19.59 -9.58
CA PRO A 223 -9.39 -20.48 -9.49
C PRO A 223 -10.50 -19.91 -8.60
N LYS A 224 -11.74 -19.92 -9.08
CA LYS A 224 -12.91 -19.43 -8.32
C LYS A 224 -13.13 -20.16 -7.00
N THR A 225 -12.55 -21.32 -6.82
CA THR A 225 -12.59 -22.10 -5.57
C THR A 225 -11.62 -21.59 -4.52
N ILE A 226 -10.68 -20.67 -4.89
CA ILE A 226 -9.71 -20.09 -3.98
C ILE A 226 -10.17 -18.72 -3.49
N ILE A 227 -11.08 -18.06 -4.24
CA ILE A 227 -11.57 -16.70 -3.99
C ILE A 227 -13.07 -16.66 -3.73
#